data_1c7f9b76151731072107683452a1eb02
#
_entry.id   1c7f9b76151731072107683452a1eb02
#
_cell.length_a   1.000
_cell.length_b   1.000
_cell.length_c   1.000
_cell.angle_alpha   90.00
_cell.angle_beta   90.00
_cell.angle_gamma   90.00
#
_symmetry.space_group_name_H-M   'P 1'
#
loop_
_entity.id
_entity.type
_entity.pdbx_description
1 polymer ?
#
loop_
_entity_poly.entity_id
_entity_poly.type
_entity_poly.pdbx_seq_one_letter_code
_entity_poly.pdbx_strand_id
1 'polypeptide(L)'
;MVNATWQQIWSAKGAAVQPQSAPDASTLERLMELGGYTSPTAAGALSAYERHFRYVRDSLSIGAEDSVYEVGCGAGALLYWLHGQCARVGGADFAAPLVAHARAALPSSGDLVHTDAAGIATEPRYDVVLSNGVFLYFGSDAYARTVTELMIAKAVRSIGIFDVNDLDRREEALATRRAAQRERGLDYSGLDQLFLPRELFTTIAGEHGLTCRIDDIATTDSANAAYRYHVTMRWPR
;
A
#
# COMPACT_ATOMS: atom_id res chain seq x y z
N MET A 1 4.39 -4.74 14.70
CA MET A 1 3.46 -3.59 14.88
C MET A 1 3.94 -2.43 14.03
N VAL A 2 3.03 -1.62 13.53
CA VAL A 2 3.33 -0.32 12.92
C VAL A 2 3.91 0.60 14.00
N ASN A 3 4.85 1.50 13.66
CA ASN A 3 5.40 2.47 14.58
C ASN A 3 4.27 3.34 15.20
N ALA A 4 4.27 3.51 16.52
CA ALA A 4 3.19 4.20 17.26
C ALA A 4 2.92 5.63 16.76
N THR A 5 3.98 6.37 16.37
CA THR A 5 3.85 7.73 15.80
C THR A 5 3.10 7.73 14.47
N TRP A 6 3.39 6.79 13.59
CA TRP A 6 2.67 6.62 12.34
C TRP A 6 1.21 6.21 12.56
N GLN A 7 0.94 5.35 13.57
CA GLN A 7 -0.43 4.99 13.94
C GLN A 7 -1.25 6.22 14.33
N GLN A 8 -0.69 7.12 15.15
CA GLN A 8 -1.36 8.37 15.55
C GLN A 8 -1.66 9.26 14.35
N ILE A 9 -0.68 9.47 13.46
CA ILE A 9 -0.82 10.33 12.29
C ILE A 9 -1.95 9.83 11.37
N TRP A 10 -1.94 8.56 11.01
CA TRP A 10 -2.95 8.02 10.08
C TRP A 10 -4.34 7.99 10.70
N SER A 11 -4.47 7.65 11.98
CA SER A 11 -5.76 7.71 12.69
C SER A 11 -6.32 9.12 12.78
N ALA A 12 -5.48 10.11 13.09
CA ALA A 12 -5.90 11.52 13.17
C ALA A 12 -6.31 12.04 11.78
N LYS A 13 -5.58 11.69 10.73
CA LYS A 13 -5.87 12.12 9.36
C LYS A 13 -7.23 11.63 8.87
N GLY A 14 -7.55 10.36 9.09
CA GLY A 14 -8.85 9.81 8.74
C GLY A 14 -10.01 10.40 9.56
N ALA A 15 -9.77 10.72 10.83
CA ALA A 15 -10.79 11.31 11.72
C ALA A 15 -11.10 12.78 11.41
N ALA A 16 -10.20 13.49 10.73
CA ALA A 16 -10.37 14.92 10.41
C ALA A 16 -11.49 15.20 9.38
N VAL A 17 -11.93 14.19 8.65
CA VAL A 17 -12.94 14.29 7.59
C VAL A 17 -14.05 13.27 7.83
N GLN A 18 -15.29 13.66 7.60
CA GLN A 18 -16.42 12.71 7.69
C GLN A 18 -16.54 11.88 6.40
N PRO A 19 -16.84 10.57 6.48
CA PRO A 19 -17.15 9.76 5.32
C PRO A 19 -18.36 10.30 4.56
N GLN A 20 -18.32 10.27 3.22
CA GLN A 20 -19.48 10.59 2.40
C GLN A 20 -20.48 9.44 2.41
N SER A 21 -21.77 9.78 2.38
CA SER A 21 -22.84 8.76 2.35
C SER A 21 -22.99 8.08 1.00
N ALA A 22 -22.56 8.72 -0.09
CA ALA A 22 -22.60 8.18 -1.45
C ALA A 22 -21.35 8.61 -2.25
N PRO A 23 -20.78 7.72 -3.09
CA PRO A 23 -19.70 8.07 -4.01
C PRO A 23 -20.14 9.07 -5.07
N ASP A 24 -19.25 10.00 -5.43
CA ASP A 24 -19.40 10.96 -6.51
C ASP A 24 -18.11 11.06 -7.36
N ALA A 25 -18.08 11.98 -8.32
CA ALA A 25 -16.93 12.15 -9.21
C ALA A 25 -15.64 12.59 -8.48
N SER A 26 -15.75 13.21 -7.29
CA SER A 26 -14.60 13.65 -6.48
C SER A 26 -14.14 12.60 -5.48
N THR A 27 -14.83 11.46 -5.37
CA THR A 27 -14.59 10.45 -4.34
C THR A 27 -13.16 9.90 -4.42
N LEU A 28 -12.67 9.55 -5.62
CA LEU A 28 -11.32 9.01 -5.77
C LEU A 28 -10.24 10.01 -5.30
N GLU A 29 -10.34 11.27 -5.72
CA GLU A 29 -9.40 12.33 -5.32
C GLU A 29 -9.35 12.48 -3.80
N ARG A 30 -10.51 12.48 -3.16
CA ARG A 30 -10.62 12.58 -1.71
C ARG A 30 -10.03 11.36 -0.99
N LEU A 31 -10.29 10.15 -1.48
CA LEU A 31 -9.69 8.93 -0.92
C LEU A 31 -8.16 8.94 -1.05
N MET A 32 -7.66 9.46 -2.17
CA MET A 32 -6.24 9.65 -2.40
C MET A 32 -5.63 10.65 -1.41
N GLU A 33 -6.26 11.80 -1.19
CA GLU A 33 -5.80 12.79 -0.21
C GLU A 33 -5.75 12.20 1.20
N LEU A 34 -6.77 11.46 1.61
CA LEU A 34 -6.80 10.75 2.88
C LEU A 34 -5.69 9.68 2.97
N GLY A 35 -5.40 8.98 1.88
CA GLY A 35 -4.29 8.04 1.75
C GLY A 35 -2.89 8.67 1.71
N GLY A 36 -2.77 9.99 1.81
CA GLY A 36 -1.48 10.68 1.82
C GLY A 36 -0.91 10.96 0.43
N TYR A 37 -1.67 10.72 -0.59
CA TYR A 37 -1.30 11.01 -1.96
C TYR A 37 -1.44 12.52 -2.23
N THR A 38 -0.36 13.26 -2.02
CA THR A 38 -0.32 14.70 -2.24
C THR A 38 0.58 15.05 -3.42
N SER A 39 0.11 15.92 -4.30
CA SER A 39 0.93 16.53 -5.36
C SER A 39 0.80 18.04 -5.32
N PRO A 40 1.80 18.77 -5.83
CA PRO A 40 1.76 20.24 -5.93
C PRO A 40 0.63 20.78 -6.80
N THR A 41 0.07 19.95 -7.69
CA THR A 41 -1.10 20.29 -8.51
C THR A 41 -2.10 19.13 -8.50
N ALA A 42 -3.35 19.37 -8.15
CA ALA A 42 -4.39 18.34 -8.05
C ALA A 42 -4.52 17.49 -9.34
N ALA A 43 -4.53 18.14 -10.51
CA ALA A 43 -4.62 17.45 -11.80
C ALA A 43 -3.41 16.56 -12.12
N GLY A 44 -2.19 16.97 -11.72
CA GLY A 44 -0.97 16.15 -11.87
C GLY A 44 -0.91 14.97 -10.93
N ALA A 45 -1.50 15.09 -9.72
CA ALA A 45 -1.59 14.01 -8.75
C ALA A 45 -2.42 12.85 -9.30
N LEU A 46 -3.66 13.10 -9.71
CA LEU A 46 -4.58 12.07 -10.17
C LEU A 46 -3.95 11.23 -11.30
N SER A 47 -3.41 11.89 -12.34
CA SER A 47 -2.79 11.17 -13.47
C SER A 47 -1.54 10.36 -13.09
N ALA A 48 -0.72 10.83 -12.14
CA ALA A 48 0.44 10.08 -11.65
C ALA A 48 0.00 8.82 -10.89
N TYR A 49 -1.01 8.95 -10.04
CA TYR A 49 -1.54 7.81 -9.28
C TYR A 49 -2.29 6.81 -10.14
N GLU A 50 -3.05 7.25 -11.11
CA GLU A 50 -3.68 6.35 -12.08
C GLU A 50 -2.64 5.56 -12.87
N ARG A 51 -1.49 6.17 -13.24
CA ARG A 51 -0.37 5.43 -13.84
C ARG A 51 0.18 4.37 -12.88
N HIS A 52 0.35 4.72 -11.61
CA HIS A 52 0.80 3.77 -10.59
C HIS A 52 -0.23 2.66 -10.37
N PHE A 53 -1.52 2.97 -10.26
CA PHE A 53 -2.58 1.96 -10.10
C PHE A 53 -2.67 1.03 -11.32
N ARG A 54 -2.51 1.54 -12.54
CA ARG A 54 -2.38 0.71 -13.75
C ARG A 54 -1.15 -0.19 -13.67
N TYR A 55 -0.02 0.34 -13.25
CA TYR A 55 1.19 -0.47 -13.05
C TYR A 55 0.96 -1.61 -12.05
N VAL A 56 0.32 -1.35 -10.91
CA VAL A 56 -0.05 -2.37 -9.91
C VAL A 56 -0.95 -3.44 -10.52
N ARG A 57 -2.03 -3.02 -11.18
CA ARG A 57 -2.97 -3.92 -11.87
C ARG A 57 -2.27 -4.81 -12.89
N ASP A 58 -1.47 -4.20 -13.77
CA ASP A 58 -0.83 -4.90 -14.89
C ASP A 58 0.29 -5.82 -14.40
N SER A 59 1.09 -5.39 -13.40
CA SER A 59 2.13 -6.21 -12.76
C SER A 59 1.58 -7.46 -12.11
N LEU A 60 0.36 -7.43 -11.57
CA LEU A 60 -0.31 -8.57 -10.95
C LEU A 60 -1.26 -9.29 -11.91
N SER A 61 -1.42 -8.75 -13.14
CA SER A 61 -2.35 -9.26 -14.16
C SER A 61 -3.78 -9.38 -13.60
N ILE A 62 -4.25 -8.31 -12.92
CA ILE A 62 -5.60 -8.26 -12.36
C ILE A 62 -6.59 -8.08 -13.50
N GLY A 63 -7.56 -8.97 -13.60
CA GLY A 63 -8.64 -8.96 -14.59
C GLY A 63 -10.03 -8.97 -13.97
N ALA A 64 -11.05 -8.98 -14.82
CA ALA A 64 -12.45 -8.81 -14.42
C ALA A 64 -12.96 -9.93 -13.45
N GLU A 65 -12.42 -11.14 -13.57
CA GLU A 65 -12.84 -12.29 -12.77
C GLU A 65 -12.07 -12.41 -11.43
N ASP A 66 -11.03 -11.61 -11.24
CA ASP A 66 -10.17 -11.71 -10.06
C ASP A 66 -10.81 -11.07 -8.82
N SER A 67 -10.53 -11.65 -7.67
CA SER A 67 -10.72 -11.05 -6.35
C SER A 67 -9.40 -10.44 -5.85
N VAL A 68 -9.45 -9.21 -5.32
CA VAL A 68 -8.29 -8.44 -4.89
C VAL A 68 -8.42 -8.03 -3.43
N TYR A 69 -7.38 -8.27 -2.63
CA TYR A 69 -7.32 -7.85 -1.22
C TYR A 69 -6.10 -6.95 -0.97
N GLU A 70 -6.31 -5.81 -0.33
CA GLU A 70 -5.24 -4.87 0.01
C GLU A 70 -4.96 -4.83 1.51
N VAL A 71 -3.71 -5.12 1.90
CA VAL A 71 -3.20 -4.99 3.27
C VAL A 71 -2.66 -3.57 3.46
N GLY A 72 -3.25 -2.82 4.38
CA GLY A 72 -2.99 -1.39 4.55
C GLY A 72 -3.75 -0.56 3.53
N CYS A 73 -5.04 -0.83 3.33
CA CYS A 73 -5.85 -0.19 2.29
C CYS A 73 -6.17 1.30 2.57
N GLY A 74 -5.88 1.80 3.77
CA GLY A 74 -6.19 3.17 4.17
C GLY A 74 -7.65 3.53 3.92
N ALA A 75 -7.89 4.63 3.24
CA ALA A 75 -9.24 5.07 2.83
C ALA A 75 -9.79 4.34 1.59
N GLY A 76 -9.06 3.36 1.04
CA GLY A 76 -9.52 2.50 -0.03
C GLY A 76 -9.34 3.07 -1.44
N ALA A 77 -8.43 4.01 -1.68
CA ALA A 77 -8.27 4.67 -2.99
C ALA A 77 -7.98 3.69 -4.14
N LEU A 78 -7.02 2.76 -3.95
CA LEU A 78 -6.68 1.75 -4.95
C LEU A 78 -7.83 0.75 -5.15
N LEU A 79 -8.45 0.30 -4.06
CA LEU A 79 -9.61 -0.60 -4.12
C LEU A 79 -10.80 0.05 -4.83
N TYR A 80 -11.05 1.33 -4.59
CA TYR A 80 -12.09 2.10 -5.28
C TYR A 80 -11.81 2.21 -6.79
N TRP A 81 -10.55 2.46 -7.17
CA TRP A 81 -10.16 2.50 -8.57
C TRP A 81 -10.27 1.12 -9.25
N LEU A 82 -9.98 0.02 -8.54
CA LEU A 82 -10.14 -1.34 -9.04
C LEU A 82 -11.60 -1.81 -9.05
N HIS A 83 -12.46 -1.19 -8.23
CA HIS A 83 -13.87 -1.57 -8.17
C HIS A 83 -14.55 -1.40 -9.54
N GLY A 84 -15.18 -2.46 -10.02
CA GLY A 84 -15.73 -2.51 -11.37
C GLY A 84 -14.74 -2.95 -12.47
N GLN A 85 -13.45 -3.13 -12.14
CA GLN A 85 -12.43 -3.71 -13.03
C GLN A 85 -12.06 -5.15 -12.62
N CYS A 86 -12.52 -5.62 -11.45
CA CYS A 86 -12.36 -6.98 -10.95
C CYS A 86 -13.66 -7.44 -10.27
N ALA A 87 -13.78 -8.73 -10.00
CA ALA A 87 -15.01 -9.34 -9.47
C ALA A 87 -15.30 -8.91 -8.03
N ARG A 88 -14.28 -8.76 -7.20
CA ARG A 88 -14.42 -8.43 -5.79
C ARG A 88 -13.19 -7.70 -5.26
N VAL A 89 -13.42 -6.72 -4.38
CA VAL A 89 -12.36 -6.06 -3.60
C VAL A 89 -12.58 -6.25 -2.11
N GLY A 90 -11.50 -6.31 -1.35
CA GLY A 90 -11.49 -6.34 0.12
C GLY A 90 -10.19 -5.74 0.62
N GLY A 91 -10.09 -5.48 1.92
CA GLY A 91 -8.86 -4.94 2.49
C GLY A 91 -8.91 -4.77 4.00
N ALA A 92 -7.76 -4.45 4.56
CA ALA A 92 -7.60 -4.17 5.97
C ALA A 92 -6.71 -2.96 6.20
N ASP A 93 -7.03 -2.19 7.22
CA ASP A 93 -6.18 -1.12 7.73
C ASP A 93 -6.30 -0.99 9.25
N PHE A 94 -5.22 -0.55 9.91
CA PHE A 94 -5.22 -0.34 11.36
C PHE A 94 -5.92 0.96 11.79
N ALA A 95 -6.12 1.92 10.87
CA ALA A 95 -6.74 3.21 11.15
C ALA A 95 -8.27 3.12 10.95
N ALA A 96 -9.02 2.89 12.04
CA ALA A 96 -10.47 2.79 11.99
C ALA A 96 -11.18 3.93 11.22
N PRO A 97 -10.77 5.21 11.34
CA PRO A 97 -11.38 6.28 10.57
C PRO A 97 -11.16 6.13 9.06
N LEU A 98 -9.98 5.66 8.61
CA LEU A 98 -9.70 5.42 7.20
C LEU A 98 -10.56 4.26 6.66
N VAL A 99 -10.68 3.17 7.42
CA VAL A 99 -11.58 2.06 7.05
C VAL A 99 -13.04 2.51 6.95
N ALA A 100 -13.49 3.46 7.78
CA ALA A 100 -14.83 4.01 7.68
C ALA A 100 -15.04 4.75 6.33
N HIS A 101 -14.02 5.50 5.85
CA HIS A 101 -14.06 6.10 4.52
C HIS A 101 -14.11 5.05 3.40
N ALA A 102 -13.27 4.01 3.49
CA ALA A 102 -13.26 2.92 2.52
C ALA A 102 -14.62 2.22 2.43
N ARG A 103 -15.25 1.92 3.57
CA ARG A 103 -16.59 1.32 3.62
C ARG A 103 -17.67 2.21 3.03
N ALA A 104 -17.61 3.52 3.26
CA ALA A 104 -18.56 4.47 2.68
C ALA A 104 -18.43 4.57 1.15
N ALA A 105 -17.20 4.50 0.63
CA ALA A 105 -16.93 4.56 -0.80
C ALA A 105 -17.20 3.21 -1.52
N LEU A 106 -17.14 2.09 -0.82
CA LEU A 106 -17.28 0.72 -1.35
C LEU A 106 -18.35 -0.06 -0.59
N PRO A 107 -19.61 0.36 -0.61
CA PRO A 107 -20.68 -0.22 0.21
C PRO A 107 -20.97 -1.69 -0.14
N SER A 108 -20.66 -2.16 -1.34
CA SER A 108 -20.79 -3.55 -1.77
C SER A 108 -19.63 -4.45 -1.33
N SER A 109 -18.53 -3.88 -0.80
CA SER A 109 -17.39 -4.64 -0.30
C SER A 109 -17.63 -5.03 1.16
N GLY A 110 -18.07 -6.25 1.40
CA GLY A 110 -18.31 -6.78 2.75
C GLY A 110 -17.04 -7.10 3.54
N ASP A 111 -15.85 -7.06 2.93
CA ASP A 111 -14.58 -7.52 3.54
C ASP A 111 -13.57 -6.36 3.66
N LEU A 112 -14.02 -5.25 4.25
CA LEU A 112 -13.15 -4.13 4.66
C LEU A 112 -13.02 -4.15 6.19
N VAL A 113 -11.84 -4.48 6.71
CA VAL A 113 -11.64 -4.83 8.12
C VAL A 113 -10.71 -3.83 8.81
N HIS A 114 -11.13 -3.35 10.00
CA HIS A 114 -10.26 -2.61 10.88
C HIS A 114 -9.42 -3.59 11.69
N THR A 115 -8.15 -3.77 11.30
CA THR A 115 -7.19 -4.62 12.02
C THR A 115 -5.75 -4.23 11.68
N ASP A 116 -4.81 -4.61 12.53
CA ASP A 116 -3.38 -4.53 12.24
C ASP A 116 -3.00 -5.48 11.08
N ALA A 117 -1.97 -5.14 10.30
CA ALA A 117 -1.55 -5.94 9.15
C ALA A 117 -1.18 -7.39 9.52
N ALA A 118 -0.65 -7.63 10.73
CA ALA A 118 -0.39 -8.98 11.23
C ALA A 118 -1.62 -9.66 11.85
N GLY A 119 -2.77 -8.98 11.89
CA GLY A 119 -4.05 -9.51 12.38
C GLY A 119 -5.02 -9.88 11.28
N ILE A 120 -4.62 -9.84 10.01
CA ILE A 120 -5.51 -10.20 8.90
C ILE A 120 -5.85 -11.70 8.95
N ALA A 121 -7.12 -12.03 8.74
CA ALA A 121 -7.54 -13.42 8.56
C ALA A 121 -7.09 -13.93 7.18
N THR A 122 -6.60 -15.17 7.11
CA THR A 122 -6.19 -15.80 5.85
C THR A 122 -7.38 -16.24 5.01
N GLU A 123 -8.54 -16.42 5.63
CA GLU A 123 -9.81 -16.71 4.95
C GLU A 123 -10.77 -15.49 5.02
N PRO A 124 -11.62 -15.28 4.02
CA PRO A 124 -11.61 -15.97 2.72
C PRO A 124 -10.36 -15.62 1.91
N ARG A 125 -9.92 -16.55 1.04
CA ARG A 125 -8.80 -16.31 0.14
C ARG A 125 -9.19 -15.42 -1.04
N TYR A 126 -8.18 -14.77 -1.63
CA TYR A 126 -8.31 -13.88 -2.78
C TYR A 126 -7.32 -14.28 -3.88
N ASP A 127 -7.68 -14.06 -5.14
CA ASP A 127 -6.80 -14.37 -6.27
C ASP A 127 -5.49 -13.56 -6.17
N VAL A 128 -5.61 -12.30 -5.79
CA VAL A 128 -4.51 -11.37 -5.62
C VAL A 128 -4.56 -10.74 -4.25
N VAL A 129 -3.42 -10.77 -3.52
CA VAL A 129 -3.24 -10.01 -2.29
C VAL A 129 -2.11 -9.02 -2.49
N LEU A 130 -2.35 -7.75 -2.19
CA LEU A 130 -1.35 -6.71 -2.37
C LEU A 130 -1.23 -5.79 -1.15
N SER A 131 -0.15 -5.03 -1.10
CA SER A 131 0.09 -3.94 -0.16
C SER A 131 0.82 -2.81 -0.89
N ASN A 132 0.37 -1.57 -0.75
CA ASN A 132 0.88 -0.45 -1.50
C ASN A 132 1.26 0.72 -0.61
N GLY A 133 2.57 1.03 -0.50
CA GLY A 133 3.09 2.13 0.31
C GLY A 133 2.94 1.93 1.81
N VAL A 134 2.97 0.70 2.32
CA VAL A 134 2.68 0.36 3.73
C VAL A 134 3.90 -0.16 4.48
N PHE A 135 4.72 -1.00 3.84
CA PHE A 135 5.83 -1.69 4.50
C PHE A 135 6.86 -0.74 5.12
N LEU A 136 6.99 0.45 4.58
CA LEU A 136 7.86 1.52 5.11
C LEU A 136 7.44 2.02 6.51
N TYR A 137 6.22 1.73 6.96
CA TYR A 137 5.73 2.11 8.29
C TYR A 137 5.83 0.99 9.32
N PHE A 138 6.29 -0.19 8.94
CA PHE A 138 6.47 -1.32 9.86
C PHE A 138 7.63 -1.08 10.81
N GLY A 139 7.57 -1.74 11.97
CA GLY A 139 8.56 -1.54 13.03
C GLY A 139 9.81 -2.40 12.90
N SER A 140 9.80 -3.44 12.06
CA SER A 140 10.94 -4.35 11.88
C SER A 140 10.78 -5.27 10.67
N ASP A 141 11.91 -5.83 10.21
CA ASP A 141 11.99 -6.85 9.18
C ASP A 141 11.21 -8.12 9.56
N ALA A 142 11.27 -8.52 10.84
CA ALA A 142 10.52 -9.67 11.34
C ALA A 142 9.00 -9.46 11.20
N TYR A 143 8.53 -8.24 11.45
CA TYR A 143 7.13 -7.91 11.25
C TYR A 143 6.76 -7.89 9.76
N ALA A 144 7.62 -7.34 8.90
CA ALA A 144 7.44 -7.36 7.45
C ALA A 144 7.36 -8.80 6.91
N ARG A 145 8.23 -9.71 7.42
CA ARG A 145 8.16 -11.16 7.12
C ARG A 145 6.81 -11.75 7.51
N THR A 146 6.38 -11.55 8.75
CA THR A 146 5.08 -12.09 9.23
C THR A 146 3.92 -11.63 8.34
N VAL A 147 3.87 -10.35 7.99
CA VAL A 147 2.80 -9.83 7.12
C VAL A 147 2.90 -10.44 5.71
N THR A 148 4.11 -10.57 5.15
CA THR A 148 4.30 -11.21 3.83
C THR A 148 3.82 -12.67 3.84
N GLU A 149 4.12 -13.44 4.88
CA GLU A 149 3.66 -14.82 5.04
C GLU A 149 2.13 -14.93 5.15
N LEU A 150 1.49 -14.00 5.86
CA LEU A 150 0.02 -13.92 5.92
C LEU A 150 -0.59 -13.55 4.56
N MET A 151 0.04 -12.63 3.81
CA MET A 151 -0.38 -12.31 2.44
C MET A 151 -0.27 -13.53 1.54
N ILE A 152 0.81 -14.32 1.64
CA ILE A 152 0.98 -15.57 0.90
C ILE A 152 -0.12 -16.57 1.26
N ALA A 153 -0.40 -16.77 2.55
CA ALA A 153 -1.46 -17.69 3.00
C ALA A 153 -2.86 -17.27 2.52
N LYS A 154 -3.11 -15.96 2.41
CA LYS A 154 -4.39 -15.41 1.94
C LYS A 154 -4.53 -15.42 0.42
N ALA A 155 -3.43 -15.40 -0.34
CA ALA A 155 -3.44 -15.34 -1.80
C ALA A 155 -3.66 -16.72 -2.44
N VAL A 156 -4.33 -16.74 -3.59
CA VAL A 156 -4.49 -17.95 -4.44
C VAL A 156 -3.47 -17.94 -5.58
N ARG A 157 -3.21 -16.77 -6.20
CA ARG A 157 -2.44 -16.68 -7.44
C ARG A 157 -1.18 -15.82 -7.34
N SER A 158 -1.30 -14.64 -6.76
CA SER A 158 -0.19 -13.69 -6.74
C SER A 158 -0.23 -12.72 -5.57
N ILE A 159 0.97 -12.27 -5.19
CA ILE A 159 1.18 -11.26 -4.16
C ILE A 159 1.93 -10.07 -4.77
N GLY A 160 1.57 -8.84 -4.37
CA GLY A 160 2.30 -7.63 -4.72
C GLY A 160 2.61 -6.78 -3.50
N ILE A 161 3.86 -6.32 -3.37
CA ILE A 161 4.27 -5.37 -2.34
C ILE A 161 4.92 -4.21 -3.07
N PHE A 162 4.25 -3.05 -3.03
CA PHE A 162 4.64 -1.89 -3.81
C PHE A 162 5.16 -0.77 -2.90
N ASP A 163 6.10 0.01 -3.45
CA ASP A 163 6.65 1.21 -2.84
C ASP A 163 7.44 0.91 -1.55
N VAL A 164 8.33 -0.08 -1.61
CA VAL A 164 9.20 -0.51 -0.51
C VAL A 164 10.49 0.31 -0.50
N ASN A 165 10.87 0.88 0.65
CA ASN A 165 12.16 1.56 0.77
C ASN A 165 13.31 0.55 0.68
N ASP A 166 14.28 0.80 -0.20
CA ASP A 166 15.45 -0.03 -0.45
C ASP A 166 16.54 0.20 0.61
N LEU A 167 16.94 -0.87 1.30
CA LEU A 167 17.99 -0.79 2.32
C LEU A 167 19.34 -0.34 1.71
N ASP A 168 19.64 -0.78 0.50
CA ASP A 168 20.90 -0.43 -0.19
C ASP A 168 20.96 1.06 -0.58
N ARG A 169 19.81 1.72 -0.67
CA ARG A 169 19.68 3.15 -1.00
C ARG A 169 19.34 4.03 0.20
N ARG A 170 19.42 3.47 1.41
CA ARG A 170 18.99 4.12 2.66
C ARG A 170 19.69 5.46 2.89
N GLU A 171 21.00 5.50 2.76
CA GLU A 171 21.78 6.72 3.05
C GLU A 171 21.44 7.86 2.07
N GLU A 172 21.29 7.54 0.79
CA GLU A 172 20.88 8.51 -0.24
C GLU A 172 19.45 9.04 0.03
N ALA A 173 18.51 8.13 0.35
CA ALA A 173 17.13 8.47 0.69
C ALA A 173 17.07 9.40 1.91
N LEU A 174 17.83 9.09 2.97
CA LEU A 174 17.90 9.92 4.17
C LEU A 174 18.55 11.27 3.92
N ALA A 175 19.58 11.34 3.06
CA ALA A 175 20.21 12.60 2.68
C ALA A 175 19.21 13.51 1.93
N THR A 176 18.47 12.96 0.96
CA THR A 176 17.43 13.68 0.21
C THR A 176 16.32 14.18 1.13
N ARG A 177 15.86 13.32 2.05
CA ARG A 177 14.83 13.68 3.04
C ARG A 177 15.30 14.83 3.95
N ARG A 178 16.54 14.76 4.47
CA ARG A 178 17.15 15.85 5.28
C ARG A 178 17.28 17.16 4.51
N ALA A 179 17.60 17.10 3.22
CA ALA A 179 17.66 18.28 2.35
C ALA A 179 16.27 18.92 2.21
N ALA A 180 15.24 18.14 1.89
CA ALA A 180 13.86 18.61 1.78
C ALA A 180 13.31 19.17 3.10
N GLN A 181 13.69 18.59 4.25
CA GLN A 181 13.35 19.14 5.57
C GLN A 181 13.89 20.55 5.76
N ARG A 182 15.19 20.73 5.49
CA ARG A 182 15.84 22.05 5.64
C ARG A 182 15.22 23.10 4.71
N GLU A 183 14.95 22.72 3.47
CA GLU A 183 14.38 23.62 2.46
C GLU A 183 12.93 24.05 2.80
N ARG A 184 12.13 23.14 3.32
CA ARG A 184 10.70 23.37 3.57
C ARG A 184 10.36 23.68 5.02
N GLY A 185 11.34 23.68 5.93
CA GLY A 185 11.12 23.91 7.37
C GLY A 185 10.25 22.81 8.04
N LEU A 186 10.29 21.58 7.50
CA LEU A 186 9.50 20.46 8.00
C LEU A 186 10.26 19.70 9.11
N ASP A 187 9.58 19.28 10.16
CA ASP A 187 10.14 18.40 11.18
C ASP A 187 9.62 16.98 10.98
N TYR A 188 10.54 16.04 10.72
CA TYR A 188 10.27 14.60 10.64
C TYR A 188 10.88 13.81 11.80
N SER A 189 11.22 14.47 12.91
CA SER A 189 11.75 13.79 14.10
C SER A 189 10.71 12.77 14.60
N GLY A 190 11.18 11.55 14.90
CA GLY A 190 10.31 10.44 15.30
C GLY A 190 9.47 9.79 14.18
N LEU A 191 9.64 10.23 12.93
CA LEU A 191 8.98 9.67 11.75
C LEU A 191 9.93 8.76 10.96
N ASP A 192 10.58 7.84 11.64
CA ASP A 192 11.46 6.88 11.00
C ASP A 192 10.67 5.95 10.08
N GLN A 193 11.27 5.63 8.94
CA GLN A 193 10.75 4.67 7.98
C GLN A 193 11.64 3.44 7.96
N LEU A 194 11.02 2.28 7.78
CA LEU A 194 11.72 1.02 7.59
C LEU A 194 12.29 0.95 6.17
N PHE A 195 13.51 0.45 6.06
CA PHE A 195 14.18 0.09 4.82
C PHE A 195 14.40 -1.41 4.84
N LEU A 196 14.04 -2.10 3.78
CA LEU A 196 14.08 -3.55 3.71
C LEU A 196 15.07 -4.03 2.65
N PRO A 197 15.87 -5.07 2.93
CA PRO A 197 16.73 -5.68 1.94
C PRO A 197 15.90 -6.49 0.94
N ARG A 198 16.29 -6.46 -0.33
CA ARG A 198 15.61 -7.21 -1.41
C ARG A 198 15.62 -8.73 -1.15
N GLU A 199 16.68 -9.22 -0.53
CA GLU A 199 16.87 -10.62 -0.15
C GLU A 199 15.81 -11.16 0.81
N LEU A 200 15.19 -10.29 1.62
CA LEU A 200 14.07 -10.68 2.48
C LEU A 200 12.96 -11.34 1.66
N PHE A 201 12.57 -10.71 0.57
CA PHE A 201 11.45 -11.17 -0.25
C PHE A 201 11.81 -12.36 -1.14
N THR A 202 13.05 -12.41 -1.67
CA THR A 202 13.49 -13.55 -2.47
C THR A 202 13.65 -14.81 -1.60
N THR A 203 14.10 -14.64 -0.34
CA THR A 203 14.19 -15.73 0.62
C THR A 203 12.81 -16.27 0.97
N ILE A 204 11.86 -15.41 1.35
CA ILE A 204 10.48 -15.81 1.67
C ILE A 204 9.84 -16.52 0.47
N ALA A 205 9.97 -15.96 -0.74
CA ALA A 205 9.43 -16.59 -1.93
C ALA A 205 10.00 -18.00 -2.16
N GLY A 206 11.31 -18.19 -1.98
CA GLY A 206 11.97 -19.50 -2.08
C GLY A 206 11.45 -20.50 -1.06
N GLU A 207 11.28 -20.09 0.19
CA GLU A 207 10.74 -20.93 1.27
C GLU A 207 9.30 -21.42 0.98
N HIS A 208 8.52 -20.62 0.25
CA HIS A 208 7.14 -20.94 -0.13
C HIS A 208 6.98 -21.49 -1.56
N GLY A 209 8.07 -21.74 -2.28
CA GLY A 209 8.04 -22.26 -3.65
C GLY A 209 7.47 -21.28 -4.67
N LEU A 210 7.58 -19.97 -4.41
CA LEU A 210 7.12 -18.91 -5.29
C LEU A 210 8.26 -18.39 -6.17
N THR A 211 7.93 -17.93 -7.37
CA THR A 211 8.81 -17.04 -8.13
C THR A 211 8.69 -15.62 -7.58
N CYS A 212 9.83 -14.93 -7.43
CA CYS A 212 9.89 -13.54 -6.99
C CYS A 212 10.53 -12.68 -8.07
N ARG A 213 9.88 -11.56 -8.38
CA ARG A 213 10.41 -10.50 -9.23
C ARG A 213 10.47 -9.21 -8.44
N ILE A 214 11.60 -8.52 -8.52
CA ILE A 214 11.83 -7.22 -7.89
C ILE A 214 12.17 -6.21 -8.99
N ASP A 215 11.39 -5.13 -9.06
CA ASP A 215 11.53 -4.08 -10.06
C ASP A 215 11.87 -2.74 -9.40
N ASP A 216 12.84 -2.03 -9.96
CA ASP A 216 13.07 -0.63 -9.62
C ASP A 216 11.91 0.24 -10.11
N ILE A 217 11.65 1.34 -9.41
CA ILE A 217 10.58 2.25 -9.80
C ILE A 217 11.08 3.14 -10.94
N ALA A 218 10.57 2.92 -12.13
CA ALA A 218 11.00 3.62 -13.36
C ALA A 218 10.41 5.03 -13.52
N THR A 219 9.48 5.45 -12.65
CA THR A 219 8.80 6.76 -12.77
C THR A 219 9.55 7.87 -12.05
N THR A 220 9.50 9.08 -12.61
CA THR A 220 9.97 10.32 -11.97
C THR A 220 8.84 11.06 -11.24
N ASP A 221 7.64 10.48 -11.16
CA ASP A 221 6.46 11.11 -10.56
C ASP A 221 6.56 11.26 -9.03
N SER A 222 7.49 10.54 -8.40
CA SER A 222 7.78 10.65 -6.97
C SER A 222 9.25 10.92 -6.72
N ALA A 223 9.56 11.89 -5.87
CA ALA A 223 10.93 12.20 -5.44
C ALA A 223 11.63 11.02 -4.72
N ASN A 224 10.85 10.06 -4.22
CA ASN A 224 11.35 8.88 -3.52
C ASN A 224 11.48 7.65 -4.43
N ALA A 225 11.04 7.72 -5.69
CA ALA A 225 11.04 6.58 -6.62
C ALA A 225 12.42 5.94 -6.76
N ALA A 226 13.49 6.75 -6.86
CA ALA A 226 14.87 6.29 -7.01
C ALA A 226 15.38 5.45 -5.82
N TYR A 227 14.71 5.47 -4.68
CA TYR A 227 15.12 4.81 -3.44
C TYR A 227 14.17 3.69 -3.01
N ARG A 228 13.30 3.27 -3.92
CA ARG A 228 12.25 2.29 -3.66
C ARG A 228 12.18 1.25 -4.77
N TYR A 229 11.59 0.12 -4.43
CA TYR A 229 11.35 -0.97 -5.37
C TYR A 229 9.97 -1.59 -5.17
N HIS A 230 9.57 -2.42 -6.13
CA HIS A 230 8.35 -3.21 -6.11
C HIS A 230 8.67 -4.70 -6.10
N VAL A 231 7.84 -5.48 -5.43
CA VAL A 231 7.96 -6.94 -5.34
C VAL A 231 6.69 -7.58 -5.85
N THR A 232 6.83 -8.55 -6.74
CA THR A 232 5.73 -9.44 -7.13
C THR A 232 6.14 -10.89 -6.94
N MET A 233 5.25 -11.69 -6.35
CA MET A 233 5.46 -13.12 -6.14
C MET A 233 4.31 -13.91 -6.74
N ARG A 234 4.59 -15.07 -7.33
CA ARG A 234 3.59 -15.94 -7.96
C ARG A 234 3.94 -17.40 -7.78
N TRP A 235 2.92 -18.24 -7.64
CA TRP A 235 3.14 -19.66 -7.78
C TRP A 235 3.55 -19.99 -9.21
N PRO A 236 4.53 -20.91 -9.40
CA PRO A 236 4.86 -21.44 -10.73
C PRO A 236 3.60 -22.03 -11.37
N ARG A 237 3.49 -21.85 -12.70
CA ARG A 237 2.41 -22.49 -13.49
C ARG A 237 2.70 -23.95 -13.71
#